data_6c3bf23f89ba641e68592dcd4491779a
#
_entry.id   6c3bf23f89ba641e68592dcd4491779a
#
_cell.length_a   1.000
_cell.length_b   1.000
_cell.length_c   1.000
_cell.angle_alpha   90.00
_cell.angle_beta   90.00
_cell.angle_gamma   90.00
#
_symmetry.space_group_name_H-M   'P 1'
#
loop_
_entity.id
_entity.type
_entity.pdbx_description
1 polymer ?
#
loop_
_entity_poly.entity_id
_entity_poly.type
_entity_poly.pdbx_seq_one_letter_code
_entity_poly.pdbx_strand_id
1 'polypeptide(L)'
;MDIELSVGRTGRITPTAVFEPIRLCGTSVSRATLHNQDFIDDLDVGIGDTIVVYKSGEIIPKVKEVRKEKRPEGWKRFVIPDVCPVCGAKTERERDTADIKCTSPNCPAQLERHIINFVGRDAMDIKGFGTVYIEELVRMGYIKNVADIFSLKEHREELIAQGIIGKEKNTDKLLEAIEKAKQNDAYKLLTGLGIPNVGKAAAKAIMKHFKTMERLSEASEEELTAVGDIGKVSADCIRSYFSDEKNQVVLQRLAQAGVNMTAEESETVDSVISGKTLVVTGTQPTLGRKEAQTLIERYGGKVSGSVSKKTDYVLAGESAGSKLTKAQELGIRVISEDELYDMLQIER
;
A
#
# COMPACT_ATOMS: atom_id res chain seq x y z
N MET A 1 -4.52 15.26 26.73
CA MET A 1 -4.70 14.65 25.42
C MET A 1 -5.94 13.77 25.38
N ASP A 2 -6.44 13.47 24.20
CA ASP A 2 -7.51 12.50 23.95
C ASP A 2 -6.95 11.27 23.23
N ILE A 3 -7.72 10.18 23.11
CA ILE A 3 -7.34 8.95 22.40
C ILE A 3 -8.42 8.60 21.39
N GLU A 4 -8.03 8.59 20.12
CA GLU A 4 -8.89 8.14 19.02
C GLU A 4 -8.52 6.71 18.60
N LEU A 5 -9.55 5.92 18.26
CA LEU A 5 -9.39 4.58 17.73
C LEU A 5 -9.68 4.56 16.23
N SER A 6 -8.80 3.99 15.45
CA SER A 6 -9.00 3.74 14.03
C SER A 6 -8.98 2.25 13.72
N VAL A 7 -9.78 1.83 12.74
CA VAL A 7 -9.85 0.44 12.29
C VAL A 7 -9.15 0.33 10.94
N GLY A 8 -8.13 -0.51 10.88
CA GLY A 8 -7.35 -0.76 9.67
C GLY A 8 -8.04 -1.78 8.74
N ARG A 9 -7.46 -1.99 7.56
CA ARG A 9 -7.95 -2.92 6.53
C ARG A 9 -8.13 -4.36 7.03
N THR A 10 -7.27 -4.81 7.92
CA THR A 10 -7.31 -6.16 8.52
C THR A 10 -8.14 -6.22 9.81
N GLY A 11 -8.92 -5.18 10.11
CA GLY A 11 -9.67 -5.07 11.36
C GLY A 11 -8.85 -4.58 12.56
N ARG A 12 -7.53 -4.44 12.44
CA ARG A 12 -6.66 -3.98 13.53
C ARG A 12 -7.10 -2.63 14.04
N ILE A 13 -7.32 -2.54 15.35
CA ILE A 13 -7.67 -1.30 16.05
C ILE A 13 -6.39 -0.63 16.52
N THR A 14 -6.15 0.57 16.02
CA THR A 14 -4.94 1.33 16.34
C THR A 14 -5.32 2.56 17.14
N PRO A 15 -4.86 2.66 18.42
CA PRO A 15 -5.04 3.84 19.24
C PRO A 15 -4.06 4.94 18.84
N THR A 16 -4.54 6.18 18.82
CA THR A 16 -3.76 7.37 18.50
C THR A 16 -4.03 8.46 19.53
N ALA A 17 -2.99 8.96 20.16
CA ALA A 17 -3.07 10.14 21.01
C ALA A 17 -3.32 11.39 20.17
N VAL A 18 -4.32 12.17 20.54
CA VAL A 18 -4.68 13.46 19.94
C VAL A 18 -4.49 14.56 20.95
N PHE A 19 -3.81 15.64 20.56
CA PHE A 19 -3.45 16.73 21.45
C PHE A 19 -3.37 18.06 20.70
N GLU A 20 -3.35 19.16 21.46
CA GLU A 20 -3.17 20.50 20.87
C GLU A 20 -1.92 20.54 20.00
N PRO A 21 -1.99 21.18 18.81
CA PRO A 21 -0.86 21.22 17.88
C PRO A 21 0.40 21.82 18.51
N ILE A 22 1.50 21.09 18.45
CA ILE A 22 2.82 21.53 18.90
C ILE A 22 3.81 21.58 17.73
N ARG A 23 4.76 22.50 17.76
CA ARG A 23 5.88 22.51 16.81
C ARG A 23 6.96 21.53 17.24
N LEU A 24 7.27 20.56 16.35
CA LEU A 24 8.29 19.55 16.59
C LEU A 24 9.11 19.32 15.31
N CYS A 25 10.42 19.57 15.36
CA CYS A 25 11.34 19.42 14.21
C CYS A 25 10.80 20.13 12.95
N GLY A 26 10.41 21.40 13.08
CA GLY A 26 9.98 22.24 11.93
C GLY A 26 8.57 21.99 11.40
N THR A 27 7.82 20.99 11.90
CA THR A 27 6.44 20.70 11.50
C THR A 27 5.47 20.82 12.65
N SER A 28 4.18 21.07 12.37
CA SER A 28 3.10 21.03 13.36
C SER A 28 2.65 19.58 13.54
N VAL A 29 2.55 19.12 14.78
CA VAL A 29 2.16 17.76 15.16
C VAL A 29 1.04 17.84 16.19
N SER A 30 -0.07 17.12 15.95
CA SER A 30 -1.22 17.03 16.86
C SER A 30 -1.64 15.58 17.14
N ARG A 31 -0.92 14.60 16.59
CA ARG A 31 -1.25 13.18 16.70
C ARG A 31 0.03 12.36 16.88
N ALA A 32 -0.02 11.34 17.74
CA ALA A 32 1.07 10.39 17.92
C ALA A 32 0.51 8.97 18.12
N THR A 33 1.13 7.96 17.52
CA THR A 33 0.65 6.58 17.66
C THR A 33 0.88 6.07 19.10
N LEU A 34 -0.12 5.32 19.60
CA LEU A 34 -0.03 4.51 20.82
C LEU A 34 0.09 3.02 20.51
N HIS A 35 0.30 2.67 19.25
CA HIS A 35 0.55 1.33 18.71
C HIS A 35 -0.54 0.29 19.01
N ASN A 36 -0.70 -0.14 20.28
CA ASN A 36 -1.61 -1.20 20.72
C ASN A 36 -1.89 -1.09 22.23
N GLN A 37 -2.67 -2.02 22.79
CA GLN A 37 -3.01 -2.02 24.21
C GLN A 37 -1.78 -2.22 25.10
N ASP A 38 -0.83 -3.08 24.73
CA ASP A 38 0.36 -3.35 25.52
C ASP A 38 1.20 -2.08 25.71
N PHE A 39 1.36 -1.28 24.65
CA PHE A 39 2.05 0.00 24.73
C PHE A 39 1.31 1.02 25.61
N ILE A 40 -0.03 1.00 25.61
CA ILE A 40 -0.86 1.80 26.52
C ILE A 40 -0.63 1.36 27.96
N ASP A 41 -0.57 0.05 28.22
CA ASP A 41 -0.37 -0.53 29.54
C ASP A 41 1.05 -0.23 30.08
N ASP A 42 2.07 -0.38 29.24
CA ASP A 42 3.48 -0.10 29.59
C ASP A 42 3.71 1.36 29.96
N LEU A 43 3.11 2.28 29.20
CA LEU A 43 3.16 3.71 29.49
C LEU A 43 2.21 4.14 30.61
N ASP A 44 1.24 3.29 30.94
CA ASP A 44 0.15 3.60 31.86
C ASP A 44 -0.56 4.91 31.45
N VAL A 45 -1.03 4.99 30.20
CA VAL A 45 -1.59 6.19 29.58
C VAL A 45 -3.11 6.16 29.52
N GLY A 46 -3.75 7.32 29.72
CA GLY A 46 -5.20 7.49 29.65
C GLY A 46 -5.61 8.87 29.12
N ILE A 47 -6.90 9.03 28.88
CA ILE A 47 -7.46 10.32 28.46
C ILE A 47 -7.23 11.37 29.53
N GLY A 48 -6.85 12.58 29.13
CA GLY A 48 -6.51 13.67 30.02
C GLY A 48 -5.03 13.73 30.42
N ASP A 49 -4.22 12.72 30.13
CA ASP A 49 -2.79 12.74 30.42
C ASP A 49 -2.04 13.86 29.66
N THR A 50 -1.00 14.39 30.31
CA THR A 50 0.04 15.21 29.68
C THR A 50 1.16 14.29 29.24
N ILE A 51 1.48 14.29 27.92
CA ILE A 51 2.47 13.40 27.31
C ILE A 51 3.68 14.15 26.78
N VAL A 52 4.82 13.47 26.73
CA VAL A 52 6.02 13.93 26.02
C VAL A 52 6.09 13.22 24.68
N VAL A 53 6.20 13.99 23.61
CA VAL A 53 6.20 13.48 22.24
C VAL A 53 7.56 13.74 21.59
N TYR A 54 8.04 12.80 20.78
CA TYR A 54 9.24 12.94 19.98
C TYR A 54 9.01 12.39 18.56
N LYS A 55 9.87 12.71 17.63
CA LYS A 55 9.86 12.09 16.29
C LYS A 55 10.88 10.96 16.20
N SER A 56 10.42 9.78 15.88
CA SER A 56 11.28 8.63 15.55
C SER A 56 11.74 8.77 14.10
N GLY A 57 13.07 8.72 13.87
CA GLY A 57 13.67 8.92 12.55
C GLY A 57 13.34 10.28 11.93
N GLU A 58 13.14 11.33 12.76
CA GLU A 58 12.77 12.69 12.35
C GLU A 58 11.42 12.84 11.64
N ILE A 59 10.66 11.76 11.49
CA ILE A 59 9.42 11.72 10.69
C ILE A 59 8.20 11.39 11.55
N ILE A 60 8.22 10.25 12.28
CA ILE A 60 7.03 9.68 12.91
C ILE A 60 6.88 10.15 14.36
N PRO A 61 5.79 10.89 14.72
CA PRO A 61 5.53 11.26 16.11
C PRO A 61 5.20 10.03 16.96
N LYS A 62 5.87 9.92 18.10
CA LYS A 62 5.64 8.86 19.09
C LYS A 62 5.54 9.46 20.49
N VAL A 63 4.77 8.80 21.36
CA VAL A 63 4.73 9.12 22.79
C VAL A 63 5.95 8.48 23.46
N LYS A 64 6.73 9.28 24.21
CA LYS A 64 7.91 8.85 24.95
C LYS A 64 7.57 8.48 26.39
N GLU A 65 6.84 9.35 27.05
CA GLU A 65 6.50 9.22 28.47
C GLU A 65 5.24 10.00 28.83
N VAL A 66 4.66 9.69 29.97
CA VAL A 66 3.50 10.36 30.55
C VAL A 66 3.92 11.13 31.80
N ARG A 67 3.45 12.37 31.97
CA ARG A 67 3.65 13.21 33.14
C ARG A 67 2.58 12.90 34.16
N LYS A 68 2.79 11.83 34.95
CA LYS A 68 1.80 11.30 35.92
C LYS A 68 1.43 12.30 37.02
N GLU A 69 2.34 13.19 37.36
CA GLU A 69 2.14 14.27 38.31
C GLU A 69 1.13 15.34 37.86
N LYS A 70 0.75 15.34 36.58
CA LYS A 70 -0.22 16.28 36.00
C LYS A 70 -1.58 15.66 35.73
N ARG A 71 -1.84 14.46 36.23
CA ARG A 71 -3.11 13.76 36.00
C ARG A 71 -4.29 14.47 36.64
N PRO A 72 -5.42 14.56 35.94
CA PRO A 72 -6.65 15.08 36.52
C PRO A 72 -7.22 14.12 37.56
N GLU A 73 -8.04 14.66 38.48
CA GLU A 73 -8.80 13.85 39.42
C GLU A 73 -9.73 12.88 38.69
N GLY A 74 -9.83 11.64 39.19
CA GLY A 74 -10.65 10.60 38.55
C GLY A 74 -10.04 9.96 37.30
N TRP A 75 -8.77 10.24 36.98
CA TRP A 75 -8.07 9.63 35.86
C TRP A 75 -8.16 8.10 35.89
N LYS A 76 -8.30 7.50 34.71
CA LYS A 76 -8.26 6.04 34.48
C LYS A 76 -7.40 5.72 33.26
N ARG A 77 -6.66 4.60 33.38
CA ARG A 77 -5.95 4.05 32.20
C ARG A 77 -6.93 3.76 31.07
N PHE A 78 -6.52 4.06 29.85
CA PHE A 78 -7.33 3.75 28.67
C PHE A 78 -7.28 2.25 28.37
N VAL A 79 -8.42 1.68 28.07
CA VAL A 79 -8.56 0.29 27.60
C VAL A 79 -9.32 0.32 26.28
N ILE A 80 -8.77 -0.33 25.27
CA ILE A 80 -9.45 -0.49 23.97
C ILE A 80 -10.72 -1.31 24.21
N PRO A 81 -11.90 -0.81 23.80
CA PRO A 81 -13.18 -1.50 24.04
C PRO A 81 -13.25 -2.89 23.41
N ASP A 82 -14.01 -3.79 24.02
CA ASP A 82 -14.31 -5.14 23.49
C ASP A 82 -15.26 -5.10 22.27
N VAL A 83 -15.62 -3.91 21.83
CA VAL A 83 -16.47 -3.68 20.65
C VAL A 83 -15.80 -2.73 19.67
N CYS A 84 -15.97 -3.02 18.40
CA CYS A 84 -15.45 -2.19 17.32
C CYS A 84 -16.06 -0.78 17.36
N PRO A 85 -15.24 0.28 17.34
CA PRO A 85 -15.72 1.66 17.41
C PRO A 85 -16.56 2.09 16.19
N VAL A 86 -16.49 1.33 15.08
CA VAL A 86 -17.20 1.67 13.85
C VAL A 86 -18.46 0.84 13.65
N CYS A 87 -18.38 -0.49 13.82
CA CYS A 87 -19.53 -1.37 13.52
C CYS A 87 -20.18 -2.02 14.74
N GLY A 88 -19.65 -1.81 15.96
CA GLY A 88 -20.16 -2.38 17.20
C GLY A 88 -19.95 -3.89 17.36
N ALA A 89 -19.35 -4.57 16.41
CA ALA A 89 -19.05 -5.99 16.51
C ALA A 89 -17.98 -6.25 17.58
N LYS A 90 -17.97 -7.48 18.10
CA LYS A 90 -16.95 -7.92 19.07
C LYS A 90 -15.54 -7.74 18.52
N THR A 91 -14.61 -7.36 19.38
CA THR A 91 -13.18 -7.34 19.09
C THR A 91 -12.48 -8.51 19.76
N GLU A 92 -11.41 -9.00 19.15
CA GLU A 92 -10.62 -10.08 19.71
C GLU A 92 -9.13 -9.75 19.62
N ARG A 93 -8.41 -10.14 20.67
CA ARG A 93 -6.94 -10.07 20.67
C ARG A 93 -6.38 -11.25 19.89
N GLU A 94 -5.52 -10.97 18.94
CA GLU A 94 -4.82 -12.00 18.16
C GLU A 94 -3.77 -12.71 19.06
N ARG A 95 -3.71 -14.05 19.00
CA ARG A 95 -2.92 -14.85 19.95
C ARG A 95 -1.41 -14.57 19.88
N ASP A 96 -0.89 -14.36 18.67
CA ASP A 96 0.55 -14.27 18.41
C ASP A 96 1.04 -12.81 18.28
N THR A 97 0.16 -11.86 18.46
CA THR A 97 0.46 -10.43 18.35
C THR A 97 -0.23 -9.64 19.47
N ALA A 98 0.21 -8.40 19.65
CA ALA A 98 -0.45 -7.46 20.58
C ALA A 98 -1.69 -6.77 19.95
N ASP A 99 -2.15 -7.23 18.78
CA ASP A 99 -3.20 -6.58 18.01
C ASP A 99 -4.59 -6.98 18.49
N ILE A 100 -5.45 -5.99 18.70
CA ILE A 100 -6.89 -6.16 18.89
C ILE A 100 -7.58 -5.90 17.56
N LYS A 101 -8.44 -6.82 17.11
CA LYS A 101 -9.08 -6.76 15.80
C LYS A 101 -10.60 -6.84 15.90
N CYS A 102 -11.27 -6.08 15.03
CA CYS A 102 -12.69 -6.26 14.76
C CYS A 102 -12.92 -7.58 14.04
N THR A 103 -13.81 -8.40 14.55
CA THR A 103 -14.11 -9.74 13.98
C THR A 103 -15.15 -9.72 12.86
N SER A 104 -15.81 -8.58 12.62
CA SER A 104 -16.84 -8.47 11.59
C SER A 104 -16.25 -8.42 10.18
N PRO A 105 -16.60 -9.36 9.30
CA PRO A 105 -16.22 -9.32 7.89
C PRO A 105 -16.92 -8.18 7.12
N ASN A 106 -18.00 -7.62 7.66
CA ASN A 106 -18.80 -6.57 7.05
C ASN A 106 -18.56 -5.20 7.70
N CYS A 107 -17.43 -5.01 8.37
CA CYS A 107 -17.10 -3.73 8.99
C CYS A 107 -16.86 -2.66 7.91
N PRO A 108 -17.63 -1.55 7.90
CA PRO A 108 -17.46 -0.49 6.89
C PRO A 108 -16.04 0.06 6.84
N ALA A 109 -15.40 0.27 7.99
CA ALA A 109 -14.03 0.78 8.02
C ALA A 109 -13.02 -0.19 7.36
N GLN A 110 -13.20 -1.50 7.51
CA GLN A 110 -12.36 -2.48 6.82
C GLN A 110 -12.57 -2.41 5.30
N LEU A 111 -13.82 -2.32 4.86
CA LEU A 111 -14.17 -2.17 3.45
C LEU A 111 -13.58 -0.88 2.87
N GLU A 112 -13.79 0.26 3.51
CA GLU A 112 -13.25 1.55 3.08
C GLU A 112 -11.72 1.50 2.92
N ARG A 113 -11.01 0.95 3.90
CA ARG A 113 -9.55 0.80 3.85
C ARG A 113 -9.10 -0.17 2.77
N HIS A 114 -9.88 -1.22 2.50
CA HIS A 114 -9.62 -2.14 1.39
C HIS A 114 -9.79 -1.42 0.04
N ILE A 115 -10.88 -0.67 -0.15
CA ILE A 115 -11.10 0.12 -1.37
C ILE A 115 -10.00 1.18 -1.56
N ILE A 116 -9.62 1.91 -0.50
CA ILE A 116 -8.52 2.89 -0.55
C ILE A 116 -7.21 2.22 -1.02
N ASN A 117 -6.90 1.03 -0.50
CA ASN A 117 -5.74 0.27 -0.96
C ASN A 117 -5.87 -0.13 -2.43
N PHE A 118 -7.04 -0.66 -2.81
CA PHE A 118 -7.30 -1.14 -4.17
C PHE A 118 -7.15 -0.05 -5.23
N VAL A 119 -7.69 1.15 -4.98
CA VAL A 119 -7.58 2.28 -5.91
C VAL A 119 -6.25 3.01 -5.82
N GLY A 120 -5.43 2.66 -4.84
CA GLY A 120 -4.17 3.32 -4.53
C GLY A 120 -3.12 3.17 -5.64
N ARG A 121 -2.07 4.03 -5.56
CA ARG A 121 -0.99 4.14 -6.56
C ARG A 121 -0.23 2.83 -6.81
N ASP A 122 -0.06 2.02 -5.77
CA ASP A 122 0.69 0.75 -5.87
C ASP A 122 -0.17 -0.41 -6.36
N ALA A 123 -1.49 -0.24 -6.38
CA ALA A 123 -2.49 -1.18 -6.88
C ALA A 123 -3.10 -0.66 -8.20
N MET A 124 -4.41 -0.56 -8.31
CA MET A 124 -5.10 -0.19 -9.56
C MET A 124 -4.91 1.26 -9.99
N ASP A 125 -4.31 2.13 -9.15
CA ASP A 125 -3.94 3.52 -9.46
C ASP A 125 -5.07 4.34 -10.12
N ILE A 126 -6.27 4.26 -9.57
CA ILE A 126 -7.46 4.97 -10.10
C ILE A 126 -7.38 6.43 -9.70
N LYS A 127 -6.98 7.28 -10.64
CA LYS A 127 -6.77 8.71 -10.39
C LYS A 127 -8.06 9.43 -10.01
N GLY A 128 -7.99 10.28 -9.01
CA GLY A 128 -9.11 11.10 -8.56
C GLY A 128 -10.10 10.39 -7.66
N PHE A 129 -9.89 9.11 -7.34
CA PHE A 129 -10.74 8.37 -6.41
C PHE A 129 -10.29 8.63 -4.96
N GLY A 130 -10.64 9.80 -4.44
CA GLY A 130 -10.26 10.25 -3.09
C GLY A 130 -11.03 9.52 -1.97
N THR A 131 -10.46 9.54 -0.76
CA THR A 131 -11.03 8.88 0.43
C THR A 131 -12.46 9.32 0.72
N VAL A 132 -12.77 10.61 0.60
CA VAL A 132 -14.12 11.15 0.84
C VAL A 132 -15.16 10.51 -0.09
N TYR A 133 -14.83 10.32 -1.36
CA TYR A 133 -15.74 9.65 -2.30
C TYR A 133 -15.94 8.18 -1.96
N ILE A 134 -14.89 7.51 -1.52
CA ILE A 134 -14.95 6.10 -1.12
C ILE A 134 -15.86 5.93 0.10
N GLU A 135 -15.64 6.73 1.14
CA GLU A 135 -16.45 6.71 2.36
C GLU A 135 -17.94 6.91 2.05
N GLU A 136 -18.26 7.90 1.20
CA GLU A 136 -19.63 8.21 0.83
C GLU A 136 -20.27 7.10 -0.03
N LEU A 137 -19.54 6.56 -1.01
CA LEU A 137 -20.02 5.47 -1.87
C LEU A 137 -20.25 4.16 -1.09
N VAL A 138 -19.40 3.86 -0.11
CA VAL A 138 -19.57 2.73 0.80
C VAL A 138 -20.78 2.98 1.71
N ARG A 139 -20.89 4.16 2.31
CA ARG A 139 -21.99 4.54 3.19
C ARG A 139 -23.34 4.45 2.50
N MET A 140 -23.42 4.86 1.24
CA MET A 140 -24.65 4.81 0.43
C MET A 140 -24.92 3.43 -0.20
N GLY A 141 -24.00 2.48 -0.05
CA GLY A 141 -24.16 1.11 -0.51
C GLY A 141 -23.88 0.88 -2.00
N TYR A 142 -23.27 1.86 -2.70
CA TYR A 142 -22.82 1.68 -4.09
C TYR A 142 -21.60 0.75 -4.17
N ILE A 143 -20.77 0.72 -3.15
CA ILE A 143 -19.59 -0.13 -3.07
C ILE A 143 -19.70 -1.05 -1.85
N LYS A 144 -19.75 -2.36 -2.10
CA LYS A 144 -19.75 -3.44 -1.09
C LYS A 144 -18.52 -4.34 -1.21
N ASN A 145 -17.83 -4.28 -2.34
CA ASN A 145 -16.55 -4.95 -2.61
C ASN A 145 -15.84 -4.25 -3.79
N VAL A 146 -14.61 -4.66 -4.10
CA VAL A 146 -13.78 -4.02 -5.14
C VAL A 146 -14.36 -4.14 -6.56
N ALA A 147 -15.18 -5.15 -6.85
CA ALA A 147 -15.78 -5.31 -8.16
C ALA A 147 -16.87 -4.26 -8.44
N ASP A 148 -17.55 -3.75 -7.40
CA ASP A 148 -18.59 -2.74 -7.54
C ASP A 148 -18.04 -1.41 -8.10
N ILE A 149 -16.74 -1.15 -7.93
CA ILE A 149 -16.07 0.02 -8.51
C ILE A 149 -16.28 0.10 -10.02
N PHE A 150 -16.19 -1.04 -10.71
CA PHE A 150 -16.29 -1.14 -12.16
C PHE A 150 -17.72 -1.12 -12.68
N SER A 151 -18.72 -1.20 -11.78
CA SER A 151 -20.15 -1.03 -12.08
C SER A 151 -20.66 0.40 -11.80
N LEU A 152 -19.85 1.30 -11.22
CA LEU A 152 -20.28 2.67 -10.89
C LEU A 152 -20.77 3.46 -12.10
N LYS A 153 -20.34 3.11 -13.30
CA LYS A 153 -20.80 3.72 -14.55
C LYS A 153 -22.31 3.55 -14.77
N GLU A 154 -22.88 2.45 -14.29
CA GLU A 154 -24.31 2.16 -14.38
C GLU A 154 -25.16 3.14 -13.52
N HIS A 155 -24.53 3.75 -12.50
CA HIS A 155 -25.15 4.70 -11.56
C HIS A 155 -24.81 6.17 -11.88
N ARG A 156 -24.25 6.47 -13.07
CA ARG A 156 -23.75 7.81 -13.42
C ARG A 156 -24.73 8.93 -13.09
N GLU A 157 -25.97 8.81 -13.54
CA GLU A 157 -27.00 9.85 -13.36
C GLU A 157 -27.35 10.06 -11.87
N GLU A 158 -27.43 8.98 -11.10
CA GLU A 158 -27.67 9.04 -9.66
C GLU A 158 -26.51 9.71 -8.92
N LEU A 159 -25.28 9.37 -9.26
CA LEU A 159 -24.06 9.93 -8.66
C LEU A 159 -23.96 11.45 -8.92
N ILE A 160 -24.36 11.89 -10.13
CA ILE A 160 -24.42 13.32 -10.48
C ILE A 160 -25.55 14.03 -9.71
N ALA A 161 -26.73 13.43 -9.67
CA ALA A 161 -27.90 14.01 -9.00
C ALA A 161 -27.68 14.18 -7.50
N GLN A 162 -26.99 13.22 -6.86
CA GLN A 162 -26.67 13.25 -5.44
C GLN A 162 -25.40 14.07 -5.12
N GLY A 163 -24.59 14.40 -6.13
CA GLY A 163 -23.38 15.20 -5.97
C GLY A 163 -22.25 14.50 -5.19
N ILE A 164 -22.28 13.18 -5.08
CA ILE A 164 -21.30 12.39 -4.29
C ILE A 164 -19.86 12.64 -4.75
N ILE A 165 -19.64 12.60 -6.06
CA ILE A 165 -18.32 12.83 -6.69
C ILE A 165 -18.20 14.30 -7.16
N GLY A 166 -19.26 15.06 -6.99
CA GLY A 166 -19.43 16.40 -7.49
C GLY A 166 -20.33 16.44 -8.73
N LYS A 167 -20.12 17.45 -9.60
CA LYS A 167 -20.94 17.60 -10.81
C LYS A 167 -20.45 16.70 -11.94
N GLU A 168 -21.20 16.63 -13.02
CA GLU A 168 -20.98 15.82 -14.23
C GLU A 168 -19.49 15.69 -14.62
N LYS A 169 -18.77 16.79 -14.80
CA LYS A 169 -17.35 16.78 -15.20
C LYS A 169 -16.45 15.94 -14.27
N ASN A 170 -16.65 16.00 -12.96
CA ASN A 170 -15.83 15.27 -12.00
C ASN A 170 -16.22 13.78 -11.98
N THR A 171 -17.52 13.50 -12.09
CA THR A 171 -18.05 12.15 -12.17
C THR A 171 -17.52 11.45 -13.42
N ASP A 172 -17.63 12.07 -14.60
CA ASP A 172 -17.13 11.52 -15.85
C ASP A 172 -15.62 11.27 -15.81
N LYS A 173 -14.84 12.22 -15.30
CA LYS A 173 -13.40 12.06 -15.15
C LYS A 173 -13.03 10.87 -14.26
N LEU A 174 -13.77 10.63 -13.17
CA LEU A 174 -13.54 9.47 -12.32
C LEU A 174 -13.93 8.17 -13.03
N LEU A 175 -15.07 8.13 -13.71
CA LEU A 175 -15.52 6.96 -14.47
C LEU A 175 -14.55 6.61 -15.59
N GLU A 176 -14.01 7.60 -16.30
CA GLU A 176 -12.95 7.40 -17.30
C GLU A 176 -11.67 6.82 -16.67
N ALA A 177 -11.28 7.30 -15.48
CA ALA A 177 -10.12 6.77 -14.77
C ALA A 177 -10.33 5.30 -14.34
N ILE A 178 -11.55 4.93 -13.94
CA ILE A 178 -11.93 3.55 -13.61
C ILE A 178 -11.84 2.66 -14.86
N GLU A 179 -12.39 3.09 -15.99
CA GLU A 179 -12.33 2.34 -17.25
C GLU A 179 -10.86 2.13 -17.71
N LYS A 180 -10.04 3.19 -17.63
CA LYS A 180 -8.62 3.09 -17.96
C LYS A 180 -7.88 2.10 -17.06
N ALA A 181 -8.23 2.04 -15.78
CA ALA A 181 -7.58 1.16 -14.83
C ALA A 181 -7.81 -0.33 -15.12
N LYS A 182 -8.86 -0.69 -15.84
CA LYS A 182 -9.12 -2.08 -16.27
C LYS A 182 -7.96 -2.68 -17.07
N GLN A 183 -7.20 -1.85 -17.78
CA GLN A 183 -6.08 -2.27 -18.62
C GLN A 183 -4.76 -2.40 -17.86
N ASN A 184 -4.75 -2.13 -16.56
CA ASN A 184 -3.53 -2.29 -15.76
C ASN A 184 -3.09 -3.75 -15.70
N ASP A 185 -1.76 -3.94 -15.63
CA ASP A 185 -1.15 -5.26 -15.44
C ASP A 185 -1.71 -5.99 -14.21
N ALA A 186 -1.94 -7.30 -14.32
CA ALA A 186 -2.56 -8.11 -13.28
C ALA A 186 -1.80 -8.12 -11.94
N TYR A 187 -0.49 -7.80 -11.89
CA TYR A 187 0.18 -7.64 -10.59
C TYR A 187 -0.39 -6.48 -9.78
N LYS A 188 -0.91 -5.44 -10.42
CA LYS A 188 -1.57 -4.33 -9.74
C LYS A 188 -2.90 -4.76 -9.16
N LEU A 189 -3.67 -5.56 -9.91
CA LEU A 189 -4.88 -6.20 -9.41
C LEU A 189 -4.54 -7.06 -8.19
N LEU A 190 -3.58 -7.98 -8.29
CA LEU A 190 -3.17 -8.85 -7.20
C LEU A 190 -2.74 -8.06 -5.95
N THR A 191 -1.99 -6.95 -6.13
CA THR A 191 -1.65 -6.03 -5.03
C THR A 191 -2.91 -5.41 -4.40
N GLY A 192 -3.87 -5.01 -5.23
CA GLY A 192 -5.13 -4.40 -4.82
C GLY A 192 -6.03 -5.32 -4.02
N LEU A 193 -6.07 -6.61 -4.35
CA LEU A 193 -6.84 -7.62 -3.62
C LEU A 193 -6.45 -7.71 -2.14
N GLY A 194 -5.27 -7.22 -1.78
CA GLY A 194 -4.88 -7.02 -0.39
C GLY A 194 -4.63 -8.30 0.39
N ILE A 195 -4.24 -9.37 -0.27
CA ILE A 195 -3.86 -10.64 0.36
C ILE A 195 -2.76 -10.38 1.39
N PRO A 196 -2.87 -10.89 2.63
CA PRO A 196 -1.84 -10.72 3.64
C PRO A 196 -0.47 -11.19 3.13
N ASN A 197 0.58 -10.46 3.47
CA ASN A 197 1.97 -10.72 3.06
C ASN A 197 2.24 -10.63 1.54
N VAL A 198 1.26 -10.26 0.72
CA VAL A 198 1.42 -10.04 -0.72
C VAL A 198 1.40 -8.55 -1.02
N GLY A 199 2.56 -7.92 -0.95
CA GLY A 199 2.77 -6.55 -1.39
C GLY A 199 3.12 -6.46 -2.88
N LYS A 200 3.32 -5.24 -3.40
CA LYS A 200 3.62 -4.97 -4.81
C LYS A 200 4.80 -5.79 -5.38
N ALA A 201 5.90 -5.92 -4.63
CA ALA A 201 7.07 -6.68 -5.07
C ALA A 201 6.74 -8.17 -5.22
N ALA A 202 6.10 -8.76 -4.20
CA ALA A 202 5.62 -10.13 -4.23
C ALA A 202 4.60 -10.36 -5.36
N ALA A 203 3.62 -9.46 -5.53
CA ALA A 203 2.64 -9.56 -6.60
C ALA A 203 3.28 -9.54 -8.00
N LYS A 204 4.29 -8.69 -8.23
CA LYS A 204 5.06 -8.69 -9.49
C LYS A 204 5.79 -10.02 -9.72
N ALA A 205 6.47 -10.56 -8.71
CA ALA A 205 7.19 -11.84 -8.82
C ALA A 205 6.22 -12.99 -9.10
N ILE A 206 5.09 -13.04 -8.37
CA ILE A 206 4.04 -14.03 -8.55
C ILE A 206 3.46 -13.96 -9.97
N MET A 207 3.02 -12.78 -10.42
CA MET A 207 2.39 -12.64 -11.74
C MET A 207 3.39 -12.85 -12.89
N LYS A 208 4.66 -12.52 -12.69
CA LYS A 208 5.72 -12.87 -13.64
C LYS A 208 5.85 -14.38 -13.83
N HIS A 209 5.66 -15.16 -12.76
CA HIS A 209 5.76 -16.64 -12.77
C HIS A 209 4.49 -17.28 -13.34
N PHE A 210 3.33 -16.96 -12.78
CA PHE A 210 2.05 -17.61 -13.10
C PHE A 210 1.36 -17.05 -14.34
N LYS A 211 1.70 -15.84 -14.78
CA LYS A 211 1.18 -15.14 -15.95
C LYS A 211 -0.29 -14.74 -15.87
N THR A 212 -1.17 -15.57 -15.36
CA THR A 212 -2.61 -15.31 -15.25
C THR A 212 -3.11 -15.51 -13.83
N MET A 213 -4.18 -14.79 -13.46
CA MET A 213 -4.87 -14.97 -12.19
C MET A 213 -5.50 -16.36 -12.06
N GLU A 214 -5.94 -16.94 -13.16
CA GLU A 214 -6.50 -18.30 -13.22
C GLU A 214 -5.43 -19.33 -12.83
N ARG A 215 -4.26 -19.31 -13.48
CA ARG A 215 -3.15 -20.20 -13.15
C ARG A 215 -2.66 -20.02 -11.72
N LEU A 216 -2.65 -18.78 -11.21
CA LEU A 216 -2.33 -18.49 -9.81
C LEU A 216 -3.35 -19.10 -8.84
N SER A 217 -4.63 -19.08 -9.18
CA SER A 217 -5.70 -19.62 -8.33
C SER A 217 -5.61 -21.13 -8.14
N GLU A 218 -4.99 -21.85 -9.07
CA GLU A 218 -4.78 -23.30 -9.06
C GLU A 218 -3.42 -23.72 -8.48
N ALA A 219 -2.57 -22.75 -8.10
CA ALA A 219 -1.20 -23.03 -7.70
C ALA A 219 -1.10 -23.81 -6.39
N SER A 220 -0.22 -24.82 -6.35
CA SER A 220 0.11 -25.56 -5.15
C SER A 220 1.01 -24.74 -4.20
N GLU A 221 1.16 -25.20 -2.94
CA GLU A 221 2.08 -24.58 -1.98
C GLU A 221 3.53 -24.62 -2.49
N GLU A 222 3.92 -25.73 -3.09
CA GLU A 222 5.26 -25.96 -3.64
C GLU A 222 5.55 -24.98 -4.79
N GLU A 223 4.62 -24.81 -5.71
CA GLU A 223 4.76 -23.87 -6.82
C GLU A 223 4.86 -22.41 -6.33
N LEU A 224 4.03 -22.05 -5.34
CA LEU A 224 4.07 -20.70 -4.76
C LEU A 224 5.39 -20.44 -4.04
N THR A 225 5.90 -21.39 -3.27
CA THR A 225 7.16 -21.24 -2.52
C THR A 225 8.40 -21.32 -3.42
N ALA A 226 8.28 -21.82 -4.64
CA ALA A 226 9.33 -21.75 -5.66
C ALA A 226 9.53 -20.33 -6.22
N VAL A 227 8.55 -19.43 -6.05
CA VAL A 227 8.70 -18.01 -6.42
C VAL A 227 9.56 -17.30 -5.38
N GLY A 228 10.60 -16.59 -5.82
CA GLY A 228 11.50 -15.86 -4.92
C GLY A 228 10.76 -14.92 -3.96
N ASP A 229 11.21 -14.88 -2.70
CA ASP A 229 10.64 -14.09 -1.61
C ASP A 229 9.21 -14.50 -1.16
N ILE A 230 8.67 -15.63 -1.63
CA ILE A 230 7.40 -16.18 -1.18
C ILE A 230 7.67 -17.37 -0.24
N GLY A 231 7.48 -17.11 1.05
CA GLY A 231 7.55 -18.18 2.08
C GLY A 231 6.20 -18.87 2.29
N LYS A 232 6.21 -19.93 3.09
CA LYS A 232 5.02 -20.73 3.43
C LYS A 232 3.84 -19.89 3.91
N VAL A 233 4.06 -18.94 4.81
CA VAL A 233 3.00 -18.04 5.34
C VAL A 233 2.31 -17.26 4.22
N SER A 234 3.07 -16.74 3.25
CA SER A 234 2.50 -16.02 2.11
C SER A 234 1.74 -16.97 1.17
N ALA A 235 2.29 -18.18 0.93
CA ALA A 235 1.64 -19.20 0.12
C ALA A 235 0.30 -19.64 0.74
N ASP A 236 0.25 -19.86 2.05
CA ASP A 236 -0.99 -20.19 2.77
C ASP A 236 -2.03 -19.08 2.67
N CYS A 237 -1.61 -17.79 2.79
CA CYS A 237 -2.50 -16.64 2.61
C CYS A 237 -3.08 -16.58 1.18
N ILE A 238 -2.26 -16.84 0.16
CA ILE A 238 -2.69 -16.85 -1.24
C ILE A 238 -3.72 -17.97 -1.47
N ARG A 239 -3.40 -19.18 -1.08
CA ARG A 239 -4.30 -20.35 -1.24
C ARG A 239 -5.63 -20.14 -0.50
N SER A 240 -5.57 -19.66 0.75
CA SER A 240 -6.76 -19.33 1.53
C SER A 240 -7.62 -18.27 0.83
N TYR A 241 -7.01 -17.25 0.24
CA TYR A 241 -7.73 -16.21 -0.48
C TYR A 241 -8.49 -16.76 -1.69
N PHE A 242 -7.83 -17.56 -2.54
CA PHE A 242 -8.41 -18.13 -3.76
C PHE A 242 -9.40 -19.27 -3.50
N SER A 243 -9.32 -19.95 -2.35
CA SER A 243 -10.27 -20.99 -1.95
C SER A 243 -11.56 -20.44 -1.32
N ASP A 244 -11.59 -19.18 -0.92
CA ASP A 244 -12.79 -18.53 -0.37
C ASP A 244 -13.81 -18.22 -1.48
N GLU A 245 -15.01 -18.78 -1.39
CA GLU A 245 -16.09 -18.63 -2.37
C GLU A 245 -16.46 -17.16 -2.62
N LYS A 246 -16.43 -16.31 -1.58
CA LYS A 246 -16.75 -14.87 -1.72
C LYS A 246 -15.70 -14.17 -2.58
N ASN A 247 -14.43 -14.51 -2.40
CA ASN A 247 -13.35 -13.96 -3.20
C ASN A 247 -13.40 -14.45 -4.64
N GLN A 248 -13.78 -15.72 -4.87
CA GLN A 248 -13.98 -16.26 -6.21
C GLN A 248 -15.08 -15.51 -6.96
N VAL A 249 -16.21 -15.23 -6.31
CA VAL A 249 -17.29 -14.40 -6.90
C VAL A 249 -16.79 -13.00 -7.25
N VAL A 250 -16.00 -12.38 -6.40
CA VAL A 250 -15.41 -11.04 -6.67
C VAL A 250 -14.48 -11.10 -7.88
N LEU A 251 -13.60 -12.09 -7.96
CA LEU A 251 -12.69 -12.28 -9.10
C LEU A 251 -13.44 -12.52 -10.41
N GLN A 252 -14.48 -13.34 -10.38
CA GLN A 252 -15.33 -13.58 -11.55
C GLN A 252 -16.02 -12.29 -12.02
N ARG A 253 -16.54 -11.47 -11.10
CA ARG A 253 -17.16 -10.18 -11.43
C ARG A 253 -16.14 -9.19 -12.01
N LEU A 254 -14.91 -9.15 -11.48
CA LEU A 254 -13.83 -8.34 -12.02
C LEU A 254 -13.48 -8.75 -13.45
N ALA A 255 -13.38 -10.06 -13.73
CA ALA A 255 -13.15 -10.58 -15.08
C ALA A 255 -14.30 -10.21 -16.04
N GLN A 256 -15.55 -10.40 -15.61
CA GLN A 256 -16.74 -10.02 -16.38
C GLN A 256 -16.82 -8.51 -16.67
N ALA A 257 -16.33 -7.68 -15.74
CA ALA A 257 -16.21 -6.23 -15.93
C ALA A 257 -15.10 -5.83 -16.92
N GLY A 258 -14.29 -6.78 -17.42
CA GLY A 258 -13.21 -6.55 -18.36
C GLY A 258 -11.90 -6.07 -17.71
N VAL A 259 -11.70 -6.34 -16.41
CA VAL A 259 -10.43 -6.08 -15.74
C VAL A 259 -9.39 -7.09 -16.24
N ASN A 260 -8.20 -6.60 -16.58
CA ASN A 260 -7.11 -7.45 -17.06
C ASN A 260 -6.64 -8.43 -15.97
N MET A 261 -6.77 -9.74 -16.28
CA MET A 261 -6.37 -10.85 -15.41
C MET A 261 -5.01 -11.45 -15.79
N THR A 262 -4.30 -10.82 -16.74
CA THR A 262 -3.06 -11.36 -17.30
C THR A 262 -1.92 -10.38 -17.05
N ALA A 263 -0.76 -10.90 -16.70
CA ALA A 263 0.46 -10.11 -16.60
C ALA A 263 0.87 -9.65 -17.99
N GLU A 264 1.25 -8.39 -18.12
CA GLU A 264 1.90 -7.93 -19.35
C GLU A 264 3.17 -8.77 -19.55
N GLU A 265 3.32 -9.33 -20.74
CA GLU A 265 4.59 -9.91 -21.15
C GLU A 265 5.61 -8.76 -21.24
N SER A 266 6.30 -8.52 -20.15
CA SER A 266 7.57 -7.82 -20.29
C SER A 266 8.48 -8.79 -21.04
N GLU A 267 8.61 -8.63 -22.34
CA GLU A 267 9.74 -9.17 -23.08
C GLU A 267 10.99 -8.64 -22.34
N THR A 268 11.50 -9.45 -21.43
CA THR A 268 12.81 -9.17 -20.88
C THR A 268 13.80 -9.48 -21.98
N VAL A 269 14.27 -8.45 -22.65
CA VAL A 269 15.35 -8.56 -23.61
C VAL A 269 16.60 -8.90 -22.82
N ASP A 270 17.22 -10.00 -23.14
CA ASP A 270 18.49 -10.36 -22.51
C ASP A 270 19.58 -9.38 -22.94
N SER A 271 20.29 -8.81 -21.98
CA SER A 271 21.28 -7.75 -22.23
C SER A 271 22.44 -7.84 -21.25
N VAL A 272 23.43 -6.98 -21.43
CA VAL A 272 24.61 -6.90 -20.53
C VAL A 272 24.26 -6.54 -19.08
N ILE A 273 23.08 -6.00 -18.84
CA ILE A 273 22.58 -5.70 -17.49
C ILE A 273 21.65 -6.78 -16.93
N SER A 274 21.41 -7.88 -17.64
CA SER A 274 20.58 -8.99 -17.15
C SER A 274 21.12 -9.55 -15.84
N GLY A 275 20.25 -9.61 -14.82
CA GLY A 275 20.59 -10.04 -13.46
C GLY A 275 21.37 -9.01 -12.64
N LYS A 276 21.83 -7.89 -13.21
CA LYS A 276 22.54 -6.83 -12.52
C LYS A 276 21.62 -5.93 -11.71
N THR A 277 22.11 -5.43 -10.58
CA THR A 277 21.39 -4.50 -9.72
C THR A 277 21.80 -3.07 -10.01
N LEU A 278 20.85 -2.23 -10.44
CA LEU A 278 21.08 -0.82 -10.75
C LEU A 278 20.35 0.10 -9.77
N VAL A 279 20.95 1.25 -9.47
CA VAL A 279 20.32 2.33 -8.69
C VAL A 279 20.21 3.57 -9.55
N VAL A 280 19.01 4.14 -9.68
CA VAL A 280 18.77 5.39 -10.41
C VAL A 280 18.77 6.57 -9.43
N THR A 281 19.58 7.60 -9.72
CA THR A 281 19.69 8.80 -8.89
C THR A 281 19.89 10.06 -9.74
N GLY A 282 19.46 11.21 -9.22
CA GLY A 282 19.49 12.47 -9.98
C GLY A 282 18.41 12.54 -11.06
N THR A 283 18.44 13.64 -11.84
CA THR A 283 17.55 13.88 -12.98
C THR A 283 18.27 13.48 -14.26
N GLN A 284 17.72 12.51 -14.98
CA GLN A 284 18.28 12.11 -16.28
C GLN A 284 17.93 13.14 -17.34
N PRO A 285 18.73 13.30 -18.39
CA PRO A 285 18.51 14.29 -19.46
C PRO A 285 17.19 14.12 -20.22
N THR A 286 16.82 12.88 -20.56
CA THR A 286 15.63 12.58 -21.35
C THR A 286 14.65 11.63 -20.66
N LEU A 287 15.14 10.71 -19.82
CA LEU A 287 14.33 9.71 -19.14
C LEU A 287 13.74 10.24 -17.82
N GLY A 288 12.46 10.16 -17.64
CA GLY A 288 11.84 10.23 -16.32
C GLY A 288 12.34 9.08 -15.43
N ARG A 289 12.42 9.29 -14.11
CA ARG A 289 12.93 8.25 -13.18
C ARG A 289 12.21 6.93 -13.31
N LYS A 290 10.88 6.94 -13.54
CA LYS A 290 10.09 5.73 -13.74
C LYS A 290 10.40 5.06 -15.08
N GLU A 291 10.61 5.84 -16.11
CA GLU A 291 10.96 5.36 -17.45
C GLU A 291 12.31 4.67 -17.44
N ALA A 292 13.31 5.29 -16.79
CA ALA A 292 14.62 4.67 -16.58
C ALA A 292 14.53 3.33 -15.81
N GLN A 293 13.70 3.27 -14.77
CA GLN A 293 13.48 2.03 -14.03
C GLN A 293 12.82 0.94 -14.90
N THR A 294 11.78 1.32 -15.66
CA THR A 294 11.09 0.41 -16.58
C THR A 294 12.03 -0.09 -17.68
N LEU A 295 12.86 0.78 -18.23
CA LEU A 295 13.88 0.42 -19.23
C LEU A 295 14.86 -0.62 -18.67
N ILE A 296 15.42 -0.37 -17.50
CA ILE A 296 16.35 -1.30 -16.83
C ILE A 296 15.66 -2.66 -16.60
N GLU A 297 14.41 -2.67 -16.08
CA GLU A 297 13.66 -3.89 -15.82
C GLU A 297 13.34 -4.65 -17.12
N ARG A 298 13.03 -3.94 -18.21
CA ARG A 298 12.78 -4.52 -19.54
C ARG A 298 14.02 -5.23 -20.10
N TYR A 299 15.22 -4.71 -19.85
CA TYR A 299 16.47 -5.29 -20.28
C TYR A 299 17.11 -6.22 -19.22
N GLY A 300 16.30 -6.81 -18.36
CA GLY A 300 16.68 -7.86 -17.42
C GLY A 300 17.42 -7.38 -16.17
N GLY A 301 17.61 -6.07 -15.99
CA GLY A 301 18.24 -5.50 -14.79
C GLY A 301 17.26 -5.44 -13.61
N LYS A 302 17.81 -5.36 -12.39
CA LYS A 302 17.06 -5.18 -11.15
C LYS A 302 17.25 -3.77 -10.63
N VAL A 303 16.16 -3.06 -10.29
CA VAL A 303 16.24 -1.70 -9.73
C VAL A 303 16.21 -1.73 -8.22
N SER A 304 17.18 -1.04 -7.57
CA SER A 304 17.22 -0.87 -6.12
C SER A 304 17.04 0.59 -5.71
N GLY A 305 16.38 0.82 -4.59
CA GLY A 305 16.16 2.14 -4.01
C GLY A 305 17.40 2.72 -3.30
N SER A 306 18.39 1.88 -2.93
CA SER A 306 19.56 2.27 -2.16
C SER A 306 20.84 1.63 -2.70
N VAL A 307 21.95 2.36 -2.57
CA VAL A 307 23.27 1.88 -2.96
C VAL A 307 23.87 0.99 -1.87
N SER A 308 24.35 -0.20 -2.24
CA SER A 308 25.01 -1.16 -1.35
C SER A 308 26.10 -1.92 -2.10
N LYS A 309 26.90 -2.74 -1.41
CA LYS A 309 27.91 -3.62 -2.02
C LYS A 309 27.35 -4.61 -3.06
N LYS A 310 26.02 -4.80 -3.09
CA LYS A 310 25.32 -5.64 -4.08
C LYS A 310 24.86 -4.86 -5.31
N THR A 311 25.15 -3.55 -5.38
CA THR A 311 24.82 -2.71 -6.54
C THR A 311 25.91 -2.83 -7.58
N ASP A 312 25.56 -3.18 -8.81
CA ASP A 312 26.53 -3.32 -9.92
C ASP A 312 26.76 -1.97 -10.63
N TYR A 313 25.70 -1.16 -10.81
CA TYR A 313 25.78 0.13 -11.49
C TYR A 313 24.93 1.19 -10.79
N VAL A 314 25.35 2.45 -10.89
CA VAL A 314 24.53 3.60 -10.50
C VAL A 314 24.33 4.47 -11.72
N LEU A 315 23.09 4.56 -12.19
CA LEU A 315 22.68 5.50 -13.23
C LEU A 315 22.49 6.87 -12.58
N ALA A 316 23.41 7.78 -12.86
CA ALA A 316 23.47 9.10 -12.24
C ALA A 316 23.20 10.20 -13.27
N GLY A 317 22.15 11.00 -13.03
CA GLY A 317 21.87 12.23 -13.74
C GLY A 317 22.31 13.46 -12.95
N GLU A 318 21.81 14.64 -13.35
CA GLU A 318 22.08 15.89 -12.66
C GLU A 318 21.60 15.87 -11.20
N SER A 319 22.33 16.49 -10.30
CA SER A 319 22.01 16.60 -8.88
C SER A 319 21.84 15.23 -8.17
N ALA A 320 22.66 14.26 -8.49
CA ALA A 320 22.55 12.86 -8.02
C ALA A 320 22.69 12.65 -6.50
N GLY A 321 23.14 13.63 -5.73
CA GLY A 321 23.14 13.66 -4.26
C GLY A 321 23.91 12.52 -3.57
N SER A 322 23.53 12.18 -2.34
CA SER A 322 24.23 11.24 -1.45
C SER A 322 24.39 9.82 -2.00
N LYS A 323 23.56 9.39 -2.94
CA LYS A 323 23.69 8.06 -3.56
C LYS A 323 24.91 7.98 -4.48
N LEU A 324 25.24 9.07 -5.19
CA LEU A 324 26.43 9.15 -6.01
C LEU A 324 27.69 9.08 -5.15
N THR A 325 27.76 9.86 -4.07
CA THR A 325 28.87 9.82 -3.11
C THR A 325 29.10 8.41 -2.58
N LYS A 326 28.01 7.76 -2.16
CA LYS A 326 28.08 6.39 -1.63
C LYS A 326 28.52 5.36 -2.69
N ALA A 327 28.16 5.56 -3.96
CA ALA A 327 28.62 4.69 -5.04
C ALA A 327 30.14 4.83 -5.24
N GLN A 328 30.66 6.04 -5.21
CA GLN A 328 32.07 6.33 -5.30
C GLN A 328 32.86 5.73 -4.14
N GLU A 329 32.39 5.88 -2.89
CA GLU A 329 32.96 5.28 -1.70
C GLU A 329 33.04 3.75 -1.76
N LEU A 330 32.06 3.10 -2.40
CA LEU A 330 32.00 1.65 -2.54
C LEU A 330 32.68 1.13 -3.82
N GLY A 331 33.26 2.02 -4.66
CA GLY A 331 33.88 1.65 -5.92
C GLY A 331 32.92 1.10 -6.97
N ILE A 332 31.61 1.48 -6.88
CA ILE A 332 30.57 1.01 -7.80
C ILE A 332 30.62 1.86 -9.08
N ARG A 333 30.53 1.19 -10.23
CA ARG A 333 30.55 1.89 -11.52
C ARG A 333 29.35 2.80 -11.68
N VAL A 334 29.63 4.07 -11.90
CA VAL A 334 28.62 5.09 -12.23
C VAL A 334 28.51 5.19 -13.73
N ILE A 335 27.29 5.20 -14.26
CA ILE A 335 26.99 5.32 -15.69
C ILE A 335 26.07 6.50 -15.94
N SER A 336 26.20 7.13 -17.09
CA SER A 336 25.29 8.14 -17.60
C SER A 336 24.10 7.50 -18.32
N GLU A 337 23.11 8.32 -18.70
CA GLU A 337 21.99 7.90 -19.54
C GLU A 337 22.47 7.41 -20.90
N ASP A 338 23.46 8.09 -21.53
CA ASP A 338 24.02 7.69 -22.80
C ASP A 338 24.73 6.34 -22.71
N GLU A 339 25.57 6.14 -21.69
CA GLU A 339 26.21 4.86 -21.44
C GLU A 339 25.20 3.73 -21.21
N LEU A 340 24.02 4.01 -20.59
CA LEU A 340 22.97 3.03 -20.45
C LEU A 340 22.40 2.62 -21.81
N TYR A 341 22.09 3.59 -22.70
CA TYR A 341 21.60 3.31 -24.05
C TYR A 341 22.62 2.51 -24.87
N ASP A 342 23.91 2.88 -24.79
CA ASP A 342 25.00 2.17 -25.47
C ASP A 342 25.12 0.72 -24.96
N MET A 343 25.05 0.51 -23.63
CA MET A 343 25.08 -0.83 -23.02
C MET A 343 23.91 -1.69 -23.46
N LEU A 344 22.75 -1.08 -23.68
CA LEU A 344 21.53 -1.78 -24.11
C LEU A 344 21.47 -1.94 -25.64
N GLN A 345 22.35 -1.31 -26.40
CA GLN A 345 22.39 -1.31 -27.88
C GLN A 345 21.09 -0.80 -28.49
N ILE A 346 20.54 0.27 -27.95
CA ILE A 346 19.29 0.89 -28.41
C ILE A 346 19.49 2.36 -28.72
N GLU A 347 18.73 2.87 -29.67
CA GLU A 347 18.65 4.30 -29.96
C GLU A 347 17.74 5.02 -28.95
N ARG A 348 17.98 6.32 -28.76
CA ARG A 348 17.17 7.17 -27.87
C ARG A 348 15.77 7.40 -28.36
#